data_ac5b0e0f2acd76ce4116bf54611d529a
#
_entry.id   ac5b0e0f2acd76ce4116bf54611d529a
#
_cell.length_a   1.000
_cell.length_b   1.000
_cell.length_c   1.000
_cell.angle_alpha   90.00
_cell.angle_beta   90.00
_cell.angle_gamma   90.00
#
_symmetry.space_group_name_H-M   'P 1'
#
loop_
_entity.id
_entity.type
_entity.pdbx_description
1 polymer ?
#
loop_
_entity_poly.entity_id
_entity_poly.type
_entity_poly.pdbx_seq_one_letter_code
_entity_poly.pdbx_strand_id
1 'polypeptide(L)'
;EIELIIDNYDGQKRKERLMKLQGGEPYRYLLRNIYPGLRVAICKVEYHVKNFNVEEAKEIMKVRPQNLSLNEMYLVANTYSNGSREFINVFETAVKLFPEDDVAKLNAAIAALSRGDIEMAGQFLDQVKYRELPEYANAAGVLALLRGDYDVAERFLQAASDAGLEVAGKNLKELGKKKANDLEIKSRMINE
;
A
#
# COMPACT_ATOMS: atom_id res chain seq x y z
N GLU A 1 -7.03 59.38 8.90
CA GLU A 1 -7.51 59.36 10.31
C GLU A 1 -7.36 57.98 10.94
N ILE A 2 -7.72 56.89 10.28
CA ILE A 2 -7.58 55.51 10.80
C ILE A 2 -6.11 55.22 11.11
N GLU A 3 -5.20 55.48 10.16
CA GLU A 3 -3.76 55.29 10.32
C GLU A 3 -3.21 56.05 11.54
N LEU A 4 -3.60 57.32 11.71
CA LEU A 4 -3.21 58.13 12.88
C LEU A 4 -3.66 57.48 14.21
N ILE A 5 -4.84 56.85 14.24
CA ILE A 5 -5.30 56.15 15.44
C ILE A 5 -4.50 54.84 15.65
N ILE A 6 -4.14 54.15 14.58
CA ILE A 6 -3.35 52.91 14.66
C ILE A 6 -1.96 53.23 15.17
N ASP A 7 -1.33 54.27 14.69
CA ASP A 7 0.06 54.65 14.99
C ASP A 7 0.22 55.27 16.40
N ASN A 8 -0.79 56.01 16.87
CA ASN A 8 -0.68 56.77 18.11
C ASN A 8 -1.34 56.13 19.33
N TYR A 9 -2.07 55.03 19.16
CA TYR A 9 -2.80 54.38 20.24
C TYR A 9 -2.64 52.85 20.20
N ASP A 10 -2.63 52.23 21.39
CA ASP A 10 -2.53 50.79 21.56
C ASP A 10 -3.74 50.17 22.21
N GLY A 11 -3.96 48.88 21.96
CA GLY A 11 -4.90 48.00 22.65
C GLY A 11 -6.30 48.61 22.76
N GLN A 12 -6.80 48.73 23.99
CA GLN A 12 -8.17 49.19 24.28
C GLN A 12 -8.40 50.66 23.86
N LYS A 13 -7.41 51.52 23.98
CA LYS A 13 -7.54 52.94 23.61
C LYS A 13 -7.68 53.09 22.06
N ARG A 14 -6.92 52.31 21.32
CA ARG A 14 -7.05 52.22 19.85
C ARG A 14 -8.47 51.84 19.45
N LYS A 15 -8.97 50.77 20.04
CA LYS A 15 -10.33 50.24 19.81
C LYS A 15 -11.40 51.32 20.11
N GLU A 16 -11.33 51.99 21.23
CA GLU A 16 -12.29 53.03 21.65
C GLU A 16 -12.27 54.25 20.67
N ARG A 17 -11.09 54.64 20.17
CA ARG A 17 -10.96 55.71 19.20
C ARG A 17 -11.54 55.32 17.85
N LEU A 18 -11.30 54.10 17.39
CA LEU A 18 -11.87 53.58 16.16
C LEU A 18 -13.41 53.46 16.25
N MET A 19 -13.93 53.06 17.40
CA MET A 19 -15.38 52.96 17.66
C MET A 19 -16.08 54.33 17.64
N LYS A 20 -15.38 55.44 17.98
CA LYS A 20 -15.90 56.79 18.00
C LYS A 20 -15.73 57.54 16.67
N LEU A 21 -14.81 57.08 15.82
CA LEU A 21 -14.51 57.70 14.56
C LEU A 21 -15.73 57.68 13.63
N GLN A 22 -16.14 58.84 13.13
CA GLN A 22 -17.28 59.02 12.21
C GLN A 22 -18.53 58.20 12.64
N GLY A 23 -18.90 58.31 13.91
CA GLY A 23 -20.07 57.60 14.46
C GLY A 23 -19.92 56.07 14.47
N GLY A 24 -18.67 55.56 14.32
CA GLY A 24 -18.36 54.14 14.40
C GLY A 24 -18.52 53.38 13.09
N GLU A 25 -18.82 54.06 11.97
CA GLU A 25 -18.98 53.38 10.67
C GLU A 25 -17.72 52.63 10.19
N PRO A 26 -16.50 53.22 10.25
CA PRO A 26 -15.30 52.48 9.88
C PRO A 26 -15.05 51.23 10.73
N TYR A 27 -15.32 51.32 12.04
CA TYR A 27 -15.17 50.17 12.95
C TYR A 27 -16.19 49.05 12.63
N ARG A 28 -17.44 49.41 12.35
CA ARG A 28 -18.48 48.46 11.93
C ARG A 28 -18.13 47.80 10.60
N TYR A 29 -17.56 48.54 9.67
CA TYR A 29 -17.07 47.98 8.40
C TYR A 29 -15.96 46.95 8.64
N LEU A 30 -14.95 47.28 9.46
CA LEU A 30 -13.87 46.33 9.82
C LEU A 30 -14.41 45.07 10.46
N LEU A 31 -15.35 45.18 11.39
CA LEU A 31 -15.97 44.06 12.07
C LEU A 31 -16.73 43.11 11.14
N ARG A 32 -17.42 43.66 10.14
CA ARG A 32 -18.27 42.89 9.23
C ARG A 32 -17.53 42.33 8.03
N ASN A 33 -16.57 43.06 7.49
CA ASN A 33 -15.98 42.74 6.20
C ASN A 33 -14.50 42.27 6.28
N ILE A 34 -13.76 42.72 7.29
CA ILE A 34 -12.31 42.44 7.39
C ILE A 34 -12.00 41.43 8.48
N TYR A 35 -12.47 41.67 9.68
CA TYR A 35 -12.11 40.82 10.82
C TYR A 35 -12.59 39.36 10.73
N PRO A 36 -13.72 39.02 10.09
CA PRO A 36 -14.08 37.62 9.90
C PRO A 36 -13.03 36.84 9.10
N GLY A 37 -12.46 37.47 8.06
CA GLY A 37 -11.39 36.86 7.25
C GLY A 37 -10.04 36.76 7.96
N LEU A 38 -9.80 37.60 8.99
CA LEU A 38 -8.58 37.59 9.78
C LEU A 38 -8.66 36.68 11.03
N ARG A 39 -9.88 36.27 11.39
CA ARG A 39 -10.09 35.33 12.51
C ARG A 39 -9.81 33.92 12.04
N VAL A 40 -8.58 33.47 12.23
CA VAL A 40 -8.16 32.11 11.94
C VAL A 40 -7.85 31.39 13.26
N ALA A 41 -8.32 30.16 13.37
CA ALA A 41 -7.87 29.23 14.41
C ALA A 41 -6.83 28.31 13.76
N ILE A 42 -5.60 28.36 14.26
CA ILE A 42 -4.56 27.42 13.84
C ILE A 42 -4.64 26.23 14.78
N CYS A 43 -5.12 25.10 14.27
CA CYS A 43 -5.10 23.85 15.00
C CYS A 43 -3.83 23.09 14.61
N LYS A 44 -2.97 22.81 15.59
CA LYS A 44 -1.83 21.92 15.45
C LYS A 44 -2.21 20.57 16.04
N VAL A 45 -2.24 19.53 15.21
CA VAL A 45 -2.40 18.16 15.66
C VAL A 45 -1.02 17.53 15.75
N GLU A 46 -0.61 17.14 16.94
CA GLU A 46 0.58 16.32 17.15
C GLU A 46 0.13 14.89 17.41
N TYR A 47 0.71 13.95 16.69
CA TYR A 47 0.45 12.53 16.89
C TYR A 47 1.77 11.77 16.93
N HIS A 48 1.79 10.75 17.74
CA HIS A 48 2.90 9.80 17.78
C HIS A 48 2.51 8.55 16.99
N VAL A 49 3.32 8.20 15.99
CA VAL A 49 3.19 6.91 15.31
C VAL A 49 3.75 5.85 16.24
N LYS A 50 2.90 4.94 16.70
CA LYS A 50 3.30 3.76 17.45
C LYS A 50 3.38 2.59 16.48
N ASN A 51 4.56 1.99 16.37
CA ASN A 51 4.70 0.70 15.71
C ASN A 51 4.19 -0.38 16.67
N PHE A 52 3.33 -1.26 16.17
CA PHE A 52 2.82 -2.39 16.93
C PHE A 52 3.83 -3.54 16.89
N ASN A 53 3.97 -4.26 18.02
CA ASN A 53 4.63 -5.54 17.96
C ASN A 53 3.73 -6.58 17.26
N VAL A 54 4.29 -7.72 16.87
CA VAL A 54 3.58 -8.72 16.05
C VAL A 54 2.32 -9.25 16.74
N GLU A 55 2.34 -9.45 18.04
CA GLU A 55 1.18 -9.95 18.78
C GLU A 55 0.07 -8.90 18.89
N GLU A 56 0.42 -7.64 19.17
CA GLU A 56 -0.52 -6.52 19.12
C GLU A 56 -1.10 -6.36 17.69
N ALA A 57 -0.25 -6.45 16.67
CA ALA A 57 -0.68 -6.34 15.27
C ALA A 57 -1.64 -7.45 14.87
N LYS A 58 -1.48 -8.68 15.34
CA LYS A 58 -2.42 -9.79 15.13
C LYS A 58 -3.82 -9.49 15.69
N GLU A 59 -3.89 -8.93 16.89
CA GLU A 59 -5.18 -8.57 17.47
C GLU A 59 -5.83 -7.40 16.73
N ILE A 60 -5.02 -6.38 16.36
CA ILE A 60 -5.50 -5.25 15.56
C ILE A 60 -5.97 -5.72 14.18
N MET A 61 -5.27 -6.67 13.55
CA MET A 61 -5.65 -7.25 12.26
C MET A 61 -7.06 -7.83 12.26
N LYS A 62 -7.51 -8.40 13.39
CA LYS A 62 -8.86 -8.99 13.54
C LYS A 62 -9.96 -7.92 13.69
N VAL A 63 -9.64 -6.79 14.32
CA VAL A 63 -10.65 -5.82 14.76
C VAL A 63 -10.59 -4.50 13.99
N ARG A 64 -9.39 -4.00 13.70
CA ARG A 64 -9.15 -2.69 13.07
C ARG A 64 -7.94 -2.74 12.15
N PRO A 65 -7.95 -3.58 11.10
CA PRO A 65 -6.78 -3.75 10.21
C PRO A 65 -6.33 -2.44 9.54
N GLN A 66 -7.22 -1.46 9.38
CA GLN A 66 -6.88 -0.13 8.85
C GLN A 66 -5.91 0.68 9.72
N ASN A 67 -5.66 0.25 10.95
CA ASN A 67 -4.68 0.87 11.85
C ASN A 67 -3.26 0.31 11.66
N LEU A 68 -3.10 -0.73 10.85
CA LEU A 68 -1.82 -1.35 10.54
C LEU A 68 -1.24 -0.77 9.25
N SER A 69 0.06 -0.58 9.24
CA SER A 69 0.83 -0.36 8.03
C SER A 69 0.95 -1.65 7.21
N LEU A 70 1.25 -1.53 5.92
CA LEU A 70 1.48 -2.69 5.07
C LEU A 70 2.61 -3.59 5.60
N ASN A 71 3.68 -2.99 6.16
CA ASN A 71 4.78 -3.75 6.75
C ASN A 71 4.33 -4.55 7.98
N GLU A 72 3.51 -3.98 8.85
CA GLU A 72 2.97 -4.70 10.01
C GLU A 72 2.04 -5.84 9.58
N MET A 73 1.23 -5.65 8.54
CA MET A 73 0.43 -6.73 7.94
C MET A 73 1.33 -7.84 7.40
N TYR A 74 2.42 -7.50 6.71
CA TYR A 74 3.40 -8.49 6.25
C TYR A 74 4.01 -9.29 7.40
N LEU A 75 4.39 -8.62 8.50
CA LEU A 75 4.91 -9.29 9.70
C LEU A 75 3.86 -10.23 10.33
N VAL A 76 2.59 -9.82 10.37
CA VAL A 76 1.49 -10.69 10.81
C VAL A 76 1.33 -11.90 9.89
N ALA A 77 1.33 -11.70 8.57
CA ALA A 77 1.22 -12.79 7.61
C ALA A 77 2.30 -13.86 7.83
N ASN A 78 3.56 -13.45 8.03
CA ASN A 78 4.69 -14.33 8.23
C ASN A 78 4.61 -15.19 9.53
N THR A 79 3.66 -14.92 10.41
CA THR A 79 3.40 -15.78 11.58
C THR A 79 2.52 -16.97 11.27
N TYR A 80 1.88 -16.98 10.13
CA TYR A 80 1.02 -18.07 9.65
C TYR A 80 1.78 -18.97 8.67
N SER A 81 1.31 -20.19 8.51
CA SER A 81 1.86 -21.09 7.48
C SER A 81 1.56 -20.56 6.09
N ASN A 82 2.55 -20.60 5.20
CA ASN A 82 2.38 -20.19 3.81
C ASN A 82 1.19 -20.92 3.17
N GLY A 83 0.31 -20.16 2.49
CA GLY A 83 -0.89 -20.72 1.85
C GLY A 83 -2.03 -21.06 2.80
N SER A 84 -1.88 -20.84 4.13
CA SER A 84 -3.01 -20.97 5.06
C SER A 84 -4.07 -19.91 4.78
N ARG A 85 -5.29 -20.17 5.24
CA ARG A 85 -6.40 -19.22 5.10
C ARG A 85 -6.09 -17.88 5.77
N GLU A 86 -5.47 -17.93 6.94
CA GLU A 86 -5.07 -16.75 7.71
C GLU A 86 -4.03 -15.92 6.94
N PHE A 87 -3.00 -16.59 6.40
CA PHE A 87 -1.96 -15.96 5.58
C PHE A 87 -2.56 -15.19 4.40
N ILE A 88 -3.45 -15.83 3.64
CA ILE A 88 -4.10 -15.25 2.47
C ILE A 88 -4.99 -14.07 2.86
N ASN A 89 -5.80 -14.24 3.92
CA ASN A 89 -6.72 -13.21 4.39
C ASN A 89 -6.01 -11.90 4.77
N VAL A 90 -4.78 -11.98 5.30
CA VAL A 90 -3.98 -10.79 5.58
C VAL A 90 -3.69 -10.02 4.30
N PHE A 91 -3.23 -10.70 3.23
CA PHE A 91 -2.88 -10.03 1.98
C PHE A 91 -4.11 -9.56 1.19
N GLU A 92 -5.20 -10.30 1.20
CA GLU A 92 -6.48 -9.82 0.65
C GLU A 92 -6.98 -8.56 1.36
N THR A 93 -6.79 -8.49 2.67
CA THR A 93 -7.13 -7.30 3.45
C THR A 93 -6.18 -6.14 3.13
N ALA A 94 -4.89 -6.42 2.97
CA ALA A 94 -3.90 -5.42 2.59
C ALA A 94 -4.23 -4.78 1.23
N VAL A 95 -4.60 -5.57 0.22
CA VAL A 95 -5.02 -5.01 -1.09
C VAL A 95 -6.27 -4.15 -0.97
N LYS A 96 -7.24 -4.52 -0.13
CA LYS A 96 -8.44 -3.70 0.09
C LYS A 96 -8.14 -2.36 0.75
N LEU A 97 -7.17 -2.32 1.67
CA LEU A 97 -6.79 -1.11 2.39
C LEU A 97 -5.77 -0.25 1.62
N PHE A 98 -4.93 -0.88 0.81
CA PHE A 98 -3.89 -0.25 0.01
C PHE A 98 -4.03 -0.58 -1.49
N PRO A 99 -5.16 -0.22 -2.14
CA PRO A 99 -5.47 -0.66 -3.50
C PRO A 99 -4.53 -0.10 -4.57
N GLU A 100 -3.82 1.00 -4.26
CA GLU A 100 -2.84 1.60 -5.18
C GLU A 100 -1.42 1.07 -4.95
N ASP A 101 -1.19 0.31 -3.89
CA ASP A 101 0.14 -0.20 -3.55
C ASP A 101 0.45 -1.49 -4.32
N ASP A 102 1.49 -1.45 -5.13
CA ASP A 102 1.89 -2.60 -5.96
C ASP A 102 2.52 -3.73 -5.13
N VAL A 103 3.13 -3.42 -3.97
CA VAL A 103 3.66 -4.44 -3.06
C VAL A 103 2.53 -5.24 -2.42
N ALA A 104 1.42 -4.58 -2.04
CA ALA A 104 0.23 -5.26 -1.52
C ALA A 104 -0.33 -6.25 -2.54
N LYS A 105 -0.50 -5.81 -3.81
CA LYS A 105 -0.99 -6.66 -4.90
C LYS A 105 -0.06 -7.83 -5.21
N LEU A 106 1.24 -7.57 -5.27
CA LEU A 106 2.25 -8.60 -5.52
C LEU A 106 2.26 -9.67 -4.42
N ASN A 107 2.21 -9.25 -3.15
CA ASN A 107 2.13 -10.18 -2.03
C ASN A 107 0.83 -11.00 -2.06
N ALA A 108 -0.30 -10.38 -2.42
CA ALA A 108 -1.57 -11.11 -2.59
C ALA A 108 -1.49 -12.13 -3.73
N ALA A 109 -0.83 -11.79 -4.85
CA ALA A 109 -0.59 -12.72 -5.94
C ALA A 109 0.28 -13.91 -5.50
N ILE A 110 1.37 -13.65 -4.77
CA ILE A 110 2.24 -14.71 -4.23
C ILE A 110 1.48 -15.61 -3.24
N ALA A 111 0.63 -15.02 -2.40
CA ALA A 111 -0.23 -15.77 -1.49
C ALA A 111 -1.23 -16.67 -2.23
N ALA A 112 -1.83 -16.17 -3.30
CA ALA A 112 -2.71 -16.95 -4.18
C ALA A 112 -1.95 -18.09 -4.88
N LEU A 113 -0.74 -17.85 -5.39
CA LEU A 113 0.11 -18.87 -5.99
C LEU A 113 0.47 -19.97 -4.99
N SER A 114 0.75 -19.63 -3.74
CA SER A 114 1.10 -20.62 -2.69
C SER A 114 -0.05 -21.57 -2.38
N ARG A 115 -1.30 -21.19 -2.66
CA ARG A 115 -2.49 -22.03 -2.56
C ARG A 115 -2.84 -22.74 -3.88
N GLY A 116 -2.17 -22.39 -4.96
CA GLY A 116 -2.52 -22.89 -6.31
C GLY A 116 -3.71 -22.19 -6.94
N ASP A 117 -4.12 -21.04 -6.45
CA ASP A 117 -5.20 -20.23 -7.01
C ASP A 117 -4.69 -19.40 -8.18
N ILE A 118 -4.62 -20.06 -9.34
CA ILE A 118 -4.05 -19.52 -10.59
C ILE A 118 -4.82 -18.29 -11.09
N GLU A 119 -6.15 -18.33 -10.93
CA GLU A 119 -7.02 -17.26 -11.42
C GLU A 119 -6.84 -15.98 -10.59
N MET A 120 -6.93 -16.10 -9.28
CA MET A 120 -6.75 -14.96 -8.38
C MET A 120 -5.34 -14.39 -8.45
N ALA A 121 -4.31 -15.24 -8.56
CA ALA A 121 -2.94 -14.80 -8.75
C ALA A 121 -2.79 -13.96 -10.03
N GLY A 122 -3.38 -14.40 -11.13
CA GLY A 122 -3.39 -13.66 -12.38
C GLY A 122 -4.05 -12.29 -12.24
N GLN A 123 -5.22 -12.24 -11.61
CA GLN A 123 -5.96 -11.00 -11.39
C GLN A 123 -5.15 -9.97 -10.57
N PHE A 124 -4.43 -10.41 -9.54
CA PHE A 124 -3.58 -9.51 -8.76
C PHE A 124 -2.34 -9.05 -9.55
N LEU A 125 -1.66 -9.95 -10.28
CA LEU A 125 -0.50 -9.60 -11.09
C LEU A 125 -0.85 -8.61 -12.21
N ASP A 126 -2.02 -8.75 -12.82
CA ASP A 126 -2.50 -7.84 -13.87
C ASP A 126 -2.68 -6.39 -13.35
N GLN A 127 -2.97 -6.22 -12.07
CA GLN A 127 -3.15 -4.92 -11.42
C GLN A 127 -1.84 -4.28 -10.98
N VAL A 128 -0.70 -4.99 -10.98
CA VAL A 128 0.61 -4.45 -10.65
C VAL A 128 1.07 -3.54 -11.79
N LYS A 129 1.36 -2.29 -11.47
CA LYS A 129 1.82 -1.27 -12.42
C LYS A 129 3.33 -1.37 -12.67
N TYR A 130 4.11 -1.52 -11.60
CA TYR A 130 5.56 -1.60 -11.63
C TYR A 130 6.04 -3.05 -11.79
N ARG A 131 6.24 -3.46 -13.05
CA ARG A 131 6.54 -4.86 -13.42
C ARG A 131 8.03 -5.18 -13.55
N GLU A 132 8.90 -4.24 -13.24
CA GLU A 132 10.36 -4.41 -13.34
C GLU A 132 10.98 -5.07 -12.11
N LEU A 133 10.18 -5.33 -11.06
CA LEU A 133 10.64 -5.99 -9.85
C LEU A 133 10.98 -7.47 -10.12
N PRO A 134 12.11 -7.98 -9.62
CA PRO A 134 12.44 -9.41 -9.72
C PRO A 134 11.37 -10.31 -9.09
N GLU A 135 10.73 -9.85 -8.03
CA GLU A 135 9.63 -10.55 -7.36
C GLU A 135 8.40 -10.68 -8.26
N TYR A 136 8.09 -9.63 -9.05
CA TYR A 136 7.02 -9.70 -10.05
C TYR A 136 7.36 -10.74 -11.12
N ALA A 137 8.57 -10.69 -11.67
CA ALA A 137 9.01 -11.64 -12.69
C ALA A 137 8.95 -13.08 -12.15
N ASN A 138 9.41 -13.31 -10.91
CA ASN A 138 9.30 -14.62 -10.28
C ASN A 138 7.85 -15.09 -10.14
N ALA A 139 6.95 -14.23 -9.65
CA ALA A 139 5.54 -14.56 -9.48
C ALA A 139 4.85 -14.85 -10.83
N ALA A 140 5.13 -14.04 -11.87
CA ALA A 140 4.64 -14.25 -13.23
C ALA A 140 5.17 -15.56 -13.83
N GLY A 141 6.43 -15.89 -13.57
CA GLY A 141 7.03 -17.14 -13.98
C GLY A 141 6.41 -18.36 -13.32
N VAL A 142 6.15 -18.30 -12.01
CA VAL A 142 5.45 -19.35 -11.28
C VAL A 142 4.00 -19.50 -11.79
N LEU A 143 3.31 -18.39 -12.05
CA LEU A 143 1.96 -18.43 -12.65
C LEU A 143 1.97 -19.12 -14.01
N ALA A 144 2.93 -18.78 -14.88
CA ALA A 144 3.07 -19.43 -16.19
C ALA A 144 3.39 -20.93 -16.04
N LEU A 145 4.26 -21.31 -15.10
CA LEU A 145 4.56 -22.69 -14.77
C LEU A 145 3.31 -23.49 -14.37
N LEU A 146 2.46 -22.92 -13.52
CA LEU A 146 1.22 -23.55 -13.08
C LEU A 146 0.19 -23.66 -14.20
N ARG A 147 0.23 -22.76 -15.17
CA ARG A 147 -0.61 -22.82 -16.41
C ARG A 147 -0.08 -23.80 -17.45
N GLY A 148 1.14 -24.30 -17.28
CA GLY A 148 1.79 -25.17 -18.26
C GLY A 148 2.54 -24.43 -19.37
N ASP A 149 2.63 -23.11 -19.30
CA ASP A 149 3.34 -22.25 -20.28
C ASP A 149 4.84 -22.20 -19.97
N TYR A 150 5.52 -23.34 -20.16
CA TYR A 150 6.89 -23.55 -19.70
C TYR A 150 7.92 -22.58 -20.31
N ASP A 151 7.75 -22.17 -21.57
CA ASP A 151 8.68 -21.24 -22.22
C ASP A 151 8.53 -19.81 -21.68
N VAL A 152 7.32 -19.42 -21.32
CA VAL A 152 7.02 -18.15 -20.65
C VAL A 152 7.56 -18.18 -19.23
N ALA A 153 7.33 -19.29 -18.51
CA ALA A 153 7.84 -19.50 -17.15
C ALA A 153 9.36 -19.38 -17.09
N GLU A 154 10.07 -20.03 -18.02
CA GLU A 154 11.53 -20.01 -18.06
C GLU A 154 12.09 -18.61 -18.26
N ARG A 155 11.54 -17.84 -19.19
CA ARG A 155 11.98 -16.45 -19.44
C ARG A 155 11.80 -15.55 -18.21
N PHE A 156 10.66 -15.62 -17.55
CA PHE A 156 10.40 -14.81 -16.39
C PHE A 156 11.24 -15.25 -15.17
N LEU A 157 11.36 -16.54 -14.91
CA LEU A 157 12.15 -17.06 -13.81
C LEU A 157 13.64 -16.80 -14.02
N GLN A 158 14.14 -16.89 -15.28
CA GLN A 158 15.51 -16.57 -15.60
C GLN A 158 15.81 -15.09 -15.35
N ALA A 159 14.94 -14.18 -15.83
CA ALA A 159 15.09 -12.74 -15.57
C ALA A 159 15.14 -12.42 -14.07
N ALA A 160 14.28 -13.04 -13.26
CA ALA A 160 14.29 -12.87 -11.82
C ALA A 160 15.56 -13.44 -11.16
N SER A 161 16.06 -14.59 -11.64
CA SER A 161 17.29 -15.21 -11.14
C SER A 161 18.51 -14.37 -11.50
N ASP A 162 18.58 -13.83 -12.71
CA ASP A 162 19.68 -12.98 -13.19
C ASP A 162 19.73 -11.65 -12.42
N ALA A 163 18.56 -11.18 -11.94
CA ALA A 163 18.45 -10.04 -11.04
C ALA A 163 18.83 -10.38 -9.57
N GLY A 164 19.23 -11.61 -9.28
CA GLY A 164 19.73 -12.03 -7.96
C GLY A 164 18.68 -12.60 -7.01
N LEU A 165 17.45 -12.87 -7.48
CA LEU A 165 16.40 -13.42 -6.62
C LEU A 165 16.59 -14.94 -6.46
N GLU A 166 17.15 -15.39 -5.34
CA GLU A 166 17.47 -16.80 -5.07
C GLU A 166 16.31 -17.78 -5.26
N VAL A 167 15.09 -17.35 -4.88
CA VAL A 167 13.90 -18.20 -5.00
C VAL A 167 13.58 -18.51 -6.46
N ALA A 168 13.88 -17.61 -7.39
CA ALA A 168 13.68 -17.83 -8.82
C ALA A 168 14.58 -18.94 -9.35
N GLY A 169 15.83 -19.03 -8.88
CA GLY A 169 16.72 -20.15 -9.21
C GLY A 169 16.21 -21.51 -8.71
N LYS A 170 15.52 -21.54 -7.58
CA LYS A 170 14.85 -22.76 -7.10
C LYS A 170 13.66 -23.12 -7.98
N ASN A 171 12.85 -22.15 -8.36
CA ASN A 171 11.70 -22.32 -9.26
C ASN A 171 12.12 -22.78 -10.66
N LEU A 172 13.25 -22.31 -11.20
CA LEU A 172 13.82 -22.80 -12.46
C LEU A 172 14.19 -24.30 -12.40
N LYS A 173 14.74 -24.73 -11.27
CA LYS A 173 15.04 -26.17 -11.08
C LYS A 173 13.76 -27.02 -11.06
N GLU A 174 12.70 -26.53 -10.42
CA GLU A 174 11.42 -27.23 -10.41
C GLU A 174 10.77 -27.23 -11.81
N LEU A 175 10.87 -26.12 -12.57
CA LEU A 175 10.45 -26.08 -13.96
C LEU A 175 11.18 -27.16 -14.81
N GLY A 176 12.49 -27.28 -14.64
CA GLY A 176 13.29 -28.30 -15.35
C GLY A 176 12.84 -29.74 -15.05
N LYS A 177 12.57 -30.03 -13.77
CA LYS A 177 12.03 -31.34 -13.35
C LYS A 177 10.66 -31.61 -13.97
N LYS A 178 9.78 -30.62 -13.99
CA LYS A 178 8.44 -30.75 -14.54
C LYS A 178 8.47 -30.97 -16.05
N LYS A 179 9.30 -30.20 -16.78
CA LYS A 179 9.53 -30.43 -18.24
C LYS A 179 10.01 -31.86 -18.51
N ALA A 180 10.95 -32.38 -17.73
CA ALA A 180 11.47 -33.74 -17.89
C ALA A 180 10.39 -34.81 -17.63
N ASN A 181 9.61 -34.68 -16.57
CA ASN A 181 8.51 -35.59 -16.27
C ASN A 181 7.44 -35.61 -17.36
N ASP A 182 7.07 -34.45 -17.89
CA ASP A 182 6.04 -34.36 -18.93
C ASP A 182 6.52 -34.99 -20.25
N LEU A 183 7.84 -34.88 -20.57
CA LEU A 183 8.44 -35.56 -21.71
C LEU A 183 8.44 -37.09 -21.53
N GLU A 184 8.75 -37.57 -20.35
CA GLU A 184 8.74 -38.99 -20.02
C GLU A 184 7.32 -39.58 -20.14
N ILE A 185 6.30 -38.88 -19.58
CA ILE A 185 4.91 -39.29 -19.71
C ILE A 185 4.48 -39.36 -21.17
N LYS A 186 4.77 -38.32 -21.97
CA LYS A 186 4.46 -38.30 -23.41
C LYS A 186 5.13 -39.44 -24.16
N SER A 187 6.39 -39.76 -23.85
CA SER A 187 7.11 -40.85 -24.50
C SER A 187 6.51 -42.23 -24.19
N ARG A 188 5.98 -42.45 -22.97
CA ARG A 188 5.28 -43.67 -22.59
C ARG A 188 3.96 -43.82 -23.33
N MET A 189 3.18 -42.74 -23.43
CA MET A 189 1.86 -42.73 -24.11
C MET A 189 1.98 -42.97 -25.63
N ILE A 190 3.12 -42.67 -26.25
CA ILE A 190 3.34 -42.92 -27.70
C ILE A 190 3.75 -44.37 -27.96
N ASN A 191 4.33 -45.06 -26.96
CA ASN A 191 4.85 -46.41 -27.08
C ASN A 191 3.85 -47.49 -26.62
N GLU A 192 2.66 -47.09 -26.15
CA GLU A 192 1.49 -47.94 -25.90
C GLU A 192 0.51 -47.89 -27.09
#